data_676c03b7b420be3d7c709d745a4f5400
#
_entry.id   676c03b7b420be3d7c709d745a4f5400
#
_cell.length_a   1.000
_cell.length_b   1.000
_cell.length_c   1.000
_cell.angle_alpha   90.00
_cell.angle_beta   90.00
_cell.angle_gamma   90.00
#
_symmetry.space_group_name_H-M   'P 1'
#
loop_
_entity.id
_entity.type
_entity.pdbx_description
1 polymer ?
#
loop_
_entity_poly.entity_id
_entity_poly.type
_entity_poly.pdbx_seq_one_letter_code
_entity_poly.pdbx_strand_id
1 'polypeptide(L)'
;PNRIKQLIGKLRSGKLSEAEEQETVTAISELIEYYKGVFTILSQCASRQLEEITFRRTVIPVSELSEAAEKYFRKVRKGITVPVIFKTEIVNESVVGDVIQLRFLLENLIDEALSVPVSGKITLTCAVEEDFVRFLFTDMRREKTREELNQLFYPNLTRMTTGERGELCGTEYLICKQIIRDHDEFVGRRGCRINAEPLEKGGLVVYFTLPRYIKKV
;
A
#
# COMPACT_ATOMS: atom_id res chain seq x y z
N PRO A 1 24.24 5.59 3.95
CA PRO A 1 25.09 5.78 5.13
C PRO A 1 25.95 7.05 5.04
N ASN A 2 26.57 7.37 3.90
CA ASN A 2 27.47 8.52 3.77
C ASN A 2 26.77 9.86 3.93
N ARG A 3 25.54 10.03 3.44
CA ARG A 3 24.78 11.29 3.53
C ARG A 3 24.40 11.63 4.98
N ILE A 4 23.99 10.63 5.78
CA ILE A 4 23.71 10.83 7.20
C ILE A 4 24.97 11.27 7.95
N LYS A 5 26.13 10.63 7.68
CA LYS A 5 27.41 11.03 8.27
C LYS A 5 27.79 12.47 7.93
N GLN A 6 27.56 12.90 6.68
CA GLN A 6 27.82 14.28 6.24
C GLN A 6 26.91 15.29 6.95
N LEU A 7 25.60 14.98 7.08
CA LEU A 7 24.64 15.84 7.78
C LEU A 7 24.97 15.95 9.27
N ILE A 8 25.31 14.83 9.93
CA ILE A 8 25.77 14.82 11.32
C ILE A 8 27.08 15.63 11.47
N GLY A 9 28.01 15.52 10.50
CA GLY A 9 29.23 16.30 10.48
C GLY A 9 28.97 17.82 10.40
N LYS A 10 27.97 18.23 9.59
CA LYS A 10 27.53 19.64 9.53
C LYS A 10 26.98 20.13 10.86
N LEU A 11 26.08 19.37 11.51
CA LEU A 11 25.57 19.73 12.84
C LEU A 11 26.66 19.85 13.87
N ARG A 12 27.64 18.94 13.90
CA ARG A 12 28.76 18.98 14.85
C ARG A 12 29.73 20.12 14.64
N SER A 13 29.74 20.72 13.44
CA SER A 13 30.64 21.86 13.16
C SER A 13 30.29 23.14 13.92
N GLY A 14 29.02 23.24 14.41
CA GLY A 14 28.53 24.40 15.14
C GLY A 14 28.51 25.72 14.34
N LYS A 15 28.57 25.61 13.00
CA LYS A 15 28.65 26.77 12.08
C LYS A 15 27.32 27.03 11.35
N LEU A 16 26.25 26.33 11.74
CA LEU A 16 24.93 26.46 11.11
C LEU A 16 24.13 27.54 11.84
N SER A 17 23.30 28.27 11.09
CA SER A 17 22.23 29.06 11.67
C SER A 17 21.14 28.16 12.23
N GLU A 18 20.29 28.66 13.09
CA GLU A 18 19.18 27.91 13.71
C GLU A 18 18.25 27.30 12.65
N ALA A 19 17.98 28.03 11.56
CA ALA A 19 17.18 27.52 10.43
C ALA A 19 17.86 26.36 9.69
N GLU A 20 19.17 26.47 9.42
CA GLU A 20 19.94 25.41 8.75
C GLU A 20 20.12 24.18 9.65
N GLU A 21 20.21 24.38 10.97
CA GLU A 21 20.24 23.29 11.94
C GLU A 21 18.93 22.52 11.94
N GLN A 22 17.79 23.20 11.97
CA GLN A 22 16.47 22.60 11.90
C GLN A 22 16.24 21.85 10.58
N GLU A 23 16.64 22.43 9.47
CA GLU A 23 16.56 21.79 8.15
C GLU A 23 17.44 20.52 8.08
N THR A 24 18.64 20.57 8.67
CA THR A 24 19.56 19.43 8.71
C THR A 24 19.03 18.31 9.60
N VAL A 25 18.41 18.63 10.75
CA VAL A 25 17.75 17.66 11.63
C VAL A 25 16.57 17.00 10.93
N THR A 26 15.75 17.78 10.22
CA THR A 26 14.63 17.26 9.43
C THR A 26 15.11 16.28 8.36
N ALA A 27 16.14 16.65 7.61
CA ALA A 27 16.72 15.79 6.57
C ALA A 27 17.30 14.48 7.13
N ILE A 28 17.89 14.51 8.33
CA ILE A 28 18.36 13.29 9.02
C ILE A 28 17.19 12.41 9.42
N SER A 29 16.13 12.98 9.98
CA SER A 29 14.93 12.25 10.39
C SER A 29 14.27 11.57 9.21
N GLU A 30 14.11 12.26 8.08
CA GLU A 30 13.57 11.70 6.83
C GLU A 30 14.42 10.53 6.32
N LEU A 31 15.75 10.65 6.36
CA LEU A 31 16.64 9.55 5.94
C LEU A 31 16.55 8.35 6.89
N ILE A 32 16.36 8.55 8.19
CA ILE A 32 16.18 7.48 9.16
C ILE A 32 14.88 6.71 8.89
N GLU A 33 13.78 7.42 8.69
CA GLU A 33 12.49 6.78 8.35
C GLU A 33 12.56 6.04 7.01
N TYR A 34 13.27 6.60 6.03
CA TYR A 34 13.56 5.92 4.78
C TYR A 34 14.28 4.58 4.97
N TYR A 35 15.41 4.59 5.70
CA TYR A 35 16.16 3.35 5.95
C TYR A 35 15.36 2.35 6.76
N LYS A 36 14.54 2.81 7.69
CA LYS A 36 13.62 1.96 8.46
C LYS A 36 12.60 1.27 7.54
N GLY A 37 12.00 2.03 6.59
CA GLY A 37 11.11 1.47 5.58
C GLY A 37 11.80 0.41 4.69
N VAL A 38 12.98 0.74 4.15
CA VAL A 38 13.78 -0.20 3.35
C VAL A 38 14.15 -1.45 4.15
N PHE A 39 14.54 -1.28 5.41
CA PHE A 39 14.89 -2.40 6.29
C PHE A 39 13.67 -3.28 6.59
N THR A 40 12.52 -2.68 6.80
CA THR A 40 11.25 -3.41 6.99
C THR A 40 10.91 -4.26 5.76
N ILE A 41 11.03 -3.69 4.54
CA ILE A 41 10.80 -4.43 3.29
C ILE A 41 11.80 -5.58 3.15
N LEU A 42 13.09 -5.29 3.35
CA LEU A 42 14.14 -6.30 3.24
C LEU A 42 13.97 -7.40 4.29
N SER A 43 13.59 -7.06 5.52
CA SER A 43 13.30 -8.03 6.57
C SER A 43 12.10 -8.88 6.23
N GLN A 44 11.03 -8.29 5.69
CA GLN A 44 9.86 -9.05 5.23
C GLN A 44 10.21 -9.97 4.06
N CYS A 45 11.01 -9.50 3.11
CA CYS A 45 11.50 -10.34 2.00
C CYS A 45 12.43 -11.46 2.51
N ALA A 46 13.32 -11.16 3.45
CA ALA A 46 14.25 -12.14 4.03
C ALA A 46 13.53 -13.16 4.92
N SER A 47 12.60 -12.74 5.75
CA SER A 47 11.77 -13.65 6.55
C SER A 47 10.98 -14.61 5.67
N ARG A 48 10.50 -14.11 4.52
CA ARG A 48 9.81 -14.94 3.52
C ARG A 48 10.73 -15.96 2.83
N GLN A 49 12.02 -15.71 2.76
CA GLN A 49 13.01 -16.66 2.21
C GLN A 49 13.53 -17.65 3.23
N LEU A 50 13.53 -17.30 4.52
CA LEU A 50 14.10 -18.09 5.61
C LEU A 50 13.06 -18.89 6.38
N GLU A 51 11.84 -18.43 6.47
CA GLU A 51 10.71 -19.19 7.00
C GLU A 51 10.02 -19.86 5.82
N GLU A 52 9.71 -21.15 5.93
CA GLU A 52 8.68 -21.78 5.12
C GLU A 52 7.41 -20.94 5.29
N ILE A 53 7.19 -20.03 4.36
CA ILE A 53 5.99 -19.17 4.38
C ILE A 53 4.84 -20.12 4.26
N THR A 54 4.19 -20.37 5.36
CA THR A 54 2.98 -21.15 5.39
C THR A 54 1.87 -20.29 4.81
N PHE A 55 1.86 -20.18 3.47
CA PHE A 55 0.74 -19.57 2.77
C PHE A 55 -0.52 -20.37 3.11
N ARG A 56 -1.42 -19.77 3.88
CA ARG A 56 -2.63 -20.42 4.38
C ARG A 56 -3.75 -20.27 3.36
N ARG A 57 -3.74 -21.16 2.38
CA ARG A 57 -4.80 -21.22 1.38
C ARG A 57 -6.14 -21.55 2.01
N THR A 58 -7.05 -20.57 2.03
CA THR A 58 -8.42 -20.70 2.55
C THR A 58 -9.45 -20.19 1.55
N VAL A 59 -10.69 -20.59 1.72
CA VAL A 59 -11.83 -19.99 1.03
C VAL A 59 -12.34 -18.85 1.89
N ILE A 60 -12.40 -17.65 1.32
CA ILE A 60 -12.67 -16.41 2.03
C ILE A 60 -13.89 -15.75 1.38
N PRO A 61 -14.99 -15.55 2.12
CA PRO A 61 -16.10 -14.73 1.64
C PRO A 61 -15.62 -13.30 1.35
N VAL A 62 -16.04 -12.72 0.23
CA VAL A 62 -15.70 -11.33 -0.12
C VAL A 62 -16.21 -10.37 0.96
N SER A 63 -17.36 -10.68 1.59
CA SER A 63 -17.90 -9.92 2.71
C SER A 63 -16.93 -9.82 3.90
N GLU A 64 -16.20 -10.89 4.21
CA GLU A 64 -15.22 -10.90 5.31
C GLU A 64 -14.08 -9.90 5.07
N LEU A 65 -13.58 -9.80 3.84
CA LEU A 65 -12.56 -8.84 3.45
C LEU A 65 -13.09 -7.40 3.51
N SER A 66 -14.30 -7.19 3.04
CA SER A 66 -14.99 -5.91 3.07
C SER A 66 -15.22 -5.41 4.50
N GLU A 67 -15.73 -6.26 5.38
CA GLU A 67 -15.95 -5.96 6.80
C GLU A 67 -14.63 -5.64 7.54
N ALA A 68 -13.57 -6.39 7.21
CA ALA A 68 -12.24 -6.12 7.76
C ALA A 68 -11.72 -4.74 7.33
N ALA A 69 -11.87 -4.38 6.05
CA ALA A 69 -11.48 -3.07 5.52
C ALA A 69 -12.27 -1.93 6.17
N GLU A 70 -13.60 -2.07 6.32
CA GLU A 70 -14.43 -1.07 7.00
C GLU A 70 -14.07 -0.91 8.48
N LYS A 71 -13.82 -2.02 9.17
CA LYS A 71 -13.41 -2.00 10.58
C LYS A 71 -12.06 -1.29 10.75
N TYR A 72 -11.11 -1.60 9.87
CA TYR A 72 -9.79 -0.97 9.88
C TYR A 72 -9.91 0.54 9.59
N PHE A 73 -10.62 0.93 8.53
CA PHE A 73 -10.86 2.32 8.20
C PHE A 73 -11.47 3.10 9.37
N ARG A 74 -12.51 2.56 10.04
CA ARG A 74 -13.12 3.19 11.22
C ARG A 74 -12.14 3.40 12.37
N LYS A 75 -11.16 2.48 12.52
CA LYS A 75 -10.11 2.57 13.54
C LYS A 75 -9.14 3.71 13.23
N VAL A 76 -8.57 3.73 12.02
CA VAL A 76 -7.52 4.69 11.64
C VAL A 76 -8.06 6.09 11.37
N ARG A 77 -9.32 6.22 10.92
CA ARG A 77 -10.00 7.50 10.70
C ARG A 77 -10.08 8.38 11.94
N LYS A 78 -10.04 7.83 13.14
CA LYS A 78 -10.14 8.61 14.39
C LYS A 78 -9.07 9.69 14.55
N GLY A 79 -7.91 9.53 13.89
CA GLY A 79 -6.81 10.51 13.89
C GLY A 79 -6.87 11.53 12.75
N ILE A 80 -7.88 11.47 11.86
CA ILE A 80 -7.95 12.29 10.65
C ILE A 80 -8.97 13.41 10.83
N THR A 81 -8.53 14.65 10.61
CA THR A 81 -9.34 15.87 10.81
C THR A 81 -10.25 16.19 9.62
N VAL A 82 -9.89 15.73 8.42
CA VAL A 82 -10.68 15.97 7.19
C VAL A 82 -11.77 14.91 7.01
N PRO A 83 -12.96 15.28 6.46
CA PRO A 83 -14.03 14.32 6.24
C PRO A 83 -13.70 13.37 5.09
N VAL A 84 -13.48 12.09 5.41
CA VAL A 84 -13.31 11.01 4.43
C VAL A 84 -14.42 9.97 4.61
N ILE A 85 -15.04 9.60 3.50
CA ILE A 85 -16.10 8.59 3.44
C ILE A 85 -15.51 7.33 2.80
N PHE A 86 -15.66 6.18 3.45
CA PHE A 86 -15.36 4.88 2.91
C PHE A 86 -16.64 4.09 2.66
N LYS A 87 -16.81 3.56 1.45
CA LYS A 87 -17.96 2.73 1.09
C LYS A 87 -17.51 1.43 0.45
N THR A 88 -18.26 0.37 0.71
CA THR A 88 -18.06 -0.93 0.09
C THR A 88 -19.30 -1.32 -0.70
N GLU A 89 -19.09 -1.88 -1.90
CA GLU A 89 -20.13 -2.48 -2.73
C GLU A 89 -19.58 -3.80 -3.25
N ILE A 90 -20.03 -4.90 -2.68
CA ILE A 90 -19.44 -6.22 -2.88
C ILE A 90 -20.41 -7.20 -3.54
N VAL A 91 -19.85 -8.21 -4.17
CA VAL A 91 -20.57 -9.36 -4.71
C VAL A 91 -20.65 -10.47 -3.65
N ASN A 92 -21.72 -11.27 -3.71
CA ASN A 92 -21.88 -12.43 -2.82
C ASN A 92 -21.10 -13.63 -3.37
N GLU A 93 -19.78 -13.55 -3.27
CA GLU A 93 -18.84 -14.54 -3.78
C GLU A 93 -17.80 -14.89 -2.73
N SER A 94 -17.03 -15.94 -3.00
CA SER A 94 -15.85 -16.28 -2.21
C SER A 94 -14.62 -16.37 -3.11
N VAL A 95 -13.47 -16.02 -2.55
CA VAL A 95 -12.16 -16.12 -3.21
C VAL A 95 -11.27 -17.13 -2.52
N VAL A 96 -10.22 -17.56 -3.20
CA VAL A 96 -9.18 -18.41 -2.61
C VAL A 96 -7.94 -17.59 -2.35
N GLY A 97 -7.43 -17.64 -1.11
CA GLY A 97 -6.25 -16.86 -0.73
C GLY A 97 -5.84 -17.05 0.72
N ASP A 98 -4.91 -16.23 1.17
CA ASP A 98 -4.52 -16.10 2.57
C ASP A 98 -5.19 -14.87 3.17
N VAL A 99 -6.13 -15.10 4.10
CA VAL A 99 -6.96 -14.04 4.69
C VAL A 99 -6.13 -13.00 5.46
N ILE A 100 -5.02 -13.42 6.09
CA ILE A 100 -4.16 -12.51 6.86
C ILE A 100 -3.44 -11.56 5.90
N GLN A 101 -2.87 -12.11 4.83
CA GLN A 101 -2.17 -11.30 3.83
C GLN A 101 -3.13 -10.37 3.08
N LEU A 102 -4.34 -10.84 2.75
CA LEU A 102 -5.34 -10.00 2.06
C LEU A 102 -5.88 -8.88 2.94
N ARG A 103 -6.09 -9.12 4.23
CA ARG A 103 -6.42 -8.04 5.18
C ARG A 103 -5.30 -7.01 5.23
N PHE A 104 -4.05 -7.46 5.34
CA PHE A 104 -2.90 -6.56 5.35
C PHE A 104 -2.74 -5.76 4.05
N LEU A 105 -3.06 -6.35 2.88
CA LEU A 105 -3.14 -5.63 1.61
C LEU A 105 -4.15 -4.48 1.68
N LEU A 106 -5.37 -4.75 2.15
CA LEU A 106 -6.42 -3.73 2.26
C LEU A 106 -6.05 -2.63 3.28
N GLU A 107 -5.42 -2.99 4.39
CA GLU A 107 -4.90 -2.05 5.38
C GLU A 107 -3.87 -1.10 4.76
N ASN A 108 -2.89 -1.64 3.99
CA ASN A 108 -1.89 -0.81 3.30
C ASN A 108 -2.53 0.14 2.27
N LEU A 109 -3.55 -0.31 1.51
CA LEU A 109 -4.26 0.57 0.58
C LEU A 109 -5.00 1.70 1.30
N ILE A 110 -5.60 1.40 2.46
CA ILE A 110 -6.31 2.40 3.27
C ILE A 110 -5.31 3.39 3.89
N ASP A 111 -4.21 2.91 4.46
CA ASP A 111 -3.19 3.77 5.09
C ASP A 111 -2.59 4.73 4.07
N GLU A 112 -2.25 4.22 2.88
CA GLU A 112 -1.71 5.05 1.81
C GLU A 112 -2.76 6.07 1.33
N ALA A 113 -4.01 5.67 1.16
CA ALA A 113 -5.06 6.61 0.82
C ALA A 113 -5.23 7.70 1.89
N LEU A 114 -5.16 7.36 3.17
CA LEU A 114 -5.33 8.29 4.28
C LEU A 114 -4.07 9.10 4.62
N SER A 115 -2.92 8.78 4.04
CA SER A 115 -1.68 9.55 4.22
C SER A 115 -1.80 11.00 3.72
N VAL A 116 -2.73 11.25 2.79
CA VAL A 116 -2.99 12.59 2.25
C VAL A 116 -4.25 13.17 2.92
N PRO A 117 -4.16 14.33 3.61
CA PRO A 117 -5.27 14.93 4.35
C PRO A 117 -6.22 15.69 3.41
N VAL A 118 -6.84 14.98 2.47
CA VAL A 118 -7.84 15.52 1.52
C VAL A 118 -9.19 14.89 1.80
N SER A 119 -10.24 15.72 1.82
CA SER A 119 -11.62 15.27 2.01
C SER A 119 -12.16 14.57 0.76
N GLY A 120 -13.12 13.67 0.95
CA GLY A 120 -13.86 13.04 -0.15
C GLY A 120 -14.11 11.56 0.06
N LYS A 121 -14.20 10.81 -1.05
CA LYS A 121 -14.72 9.44 -1.05
C LYS A 121 -13.66 8.44 -1.51
N ILE A 122 -13.58 7.34 -0.76
CA ILE A 122 -12.86 6.11 -1.11
C ILE A 122 -13.92 5.00 -1.25
N THR A 123 -13.77 4.12 -2.23
CA THR A 123 -14.66 2.95 -2.38
C THR A 123 -13.88 1.67 -2.58
N LEU A 124 -14.38 0.58 -2.02
CA LEU A 124 -13.97 -0.79 -2.35
C LEU A 124 -15.15 -1.47 -3.03
N THR A 125 -15.00 -1.78 -4.31
CA THR A 125 -16.02 -2.50 -5.08
C THR A 125 -15.46 -3.79 -5.63
N CYS A 126 -16.33 -4.74 -5.98
CA CYS A 126 -15.93 -6.02 -6.54
C CYS A 126 -16.79 -6.37 -7.75
N ALA A 127 -16.18 -7.04 -8.73
CA ALA A 127 -16.85 -7.59 -9.91
C ALA A 127 -16.38 -9.01 -10.16
N VAL A 128 -17.29 -9.86 -10.64
CA VAL A 128 -16.95 -11.22 -11.06
C VAL A 128 -16.45 -11.16 -12.50
N GLU A 129 -15.28 -11.76 -12.73
CA GLU A 129 -14.67 -11.91 -14.06
C GLU A 129 -14.32 -13.37 -14.26
N GLU A 130 -15.21 -14.12 -14.92
CA GLU A 130 -15.04 -15.55 -15.17
C GLU A 130 -14.64 -16.32 -13.90
N ASP A 131 -13.38 -16.69 -13.83
CA ASP A 131 -12.78 -17.48 -12.77
C ASP A 131 -12.13 -16.65 -11.66
N PHE A 132 -12.25 -15.32 -11.74
CA PHE A 132 -11.65 -14.39 -10.78
C PHE A 132 -12.71 -13.44 -10.21
N VAL A 133 -12.40 -12.89 -9.06
CA VAL A 133 -13.06 -11.69 -8.53
C VAL A 133 -12.07 -10.54 -8.64
N ARG A 134 -12.47 -9.47 -9.33
CA ARG A 134 -11.72 -8.23 -9.39
C ARG A 134 -12.17 -7.30 -8.28
N PHE A 135 -11.23 -6.83 -7.48
CA PHE A 135 -11.41 -5.81 -6.46
C PHE A 135 -10.93 -4.47 -7.02
N LEU A 136 -11.70 -3.41 -6.80
CA LEU A 136 -11.38 -2.05 -7.21
C LEU A 136 -11.39 -1.16 -5.97
N PHE A 137 -10.21 -0.71 -5.58
CA PHE A 137 -10.03 0.30 -4.53
C PHE A 137 -9.88 1.66 -5.18
N THR A 138 -10.91 2.50 -5.10
CA THR A 138 -10.99 3.78 -5.79
C THR A 138 -10.84 4.93 -4.81
N ASP A 139 -9.89 5.82 -5.08
CA ASP A 139 -9.71 7.07 -4.35
C ASP A 139 -9.99 8.26 -5.27
N MET A 140 -11.14 8.91 -5.05
CA MET A 140 -11.60 10.06 -5.86
C MET A 140 -10.95 11.39 -5.43
N ARG A 141 -10.06 11.38 -4.46
CA ARG A 141 -9.51 12.58 -3.82
C ARG A 141 -8.18 13.01 -4.40
N ARG A 142 -7.50 12.11 -5.10
CA ARG A 142 -6.12 12.31 -5.56
C ARG A 142 -6.03 12.04 -7.06
N GLU A 143 -5.41 12.95 -7.75
CA GLU A 143 -5.07 12.77 -9.16
C GLU A 143 -3.61 12.37 -9.28
N LYS A 144 -3.35 11.37 -10.09
CA LYS A 144 -2.01 10.93 -10.47
C LYS A 144 -1.99 10.68 -11.98
N THR A 145 -0.91 11.02 -12.61
CA THR A 145 -0.69 10.71 -14.03
C THR A 145 -0.49 9.20 -14.23
N ARG A 146 -0.68 8.73 -15.45
CA ARG A 146 -0.42 7.32 -15.78
C ARG A 146 1.03 6.92 -15.51
N GLU A 147 1.97 7.82 -15.76
CA GLU A 147 3.39 7.63 -15.48
C GLU A 147 3.67 7.43 -13.99
N GLU A 148 3.07 8.27 -13.14
CA GLU A 148 3.17 8.14 -11.69
C GLU A 148 2.56 6.83 -11.20
N LEU A 149 1.39 6.46 -11.72
CA LEU A 149 0.71 5.20 -11.35
C LEU A 149 1.49 3.96 -11.78
N ASN A 150 2.09 3.99 -12.96
CA ASN A 150 2.95 2.89 -13.43
C ASN A 150 4.18 2.68 -12.53
N GLN A 151 4.63 3.73 -11.84
CA GLN A 151 5.77 3.68 -10.92
C GLN A 151 5.40 3.28 -9.49
N LEU A 152 4.12 3.28 -9.10
CA LEU A 152 3.68 2.98 -7.73
C LEU A 152 4.20 1.63 -7.21
N PHE A 153 4.22 0.64 -8.06
CA PHE A 153 4.60 -0.74 -7.73
C PHE A 153 6.10 -1.03 -7.93
N TYR A 154 6.92 0.02 -8.15
CA TYR A 154 8.36 -0.10 -8.31
C TYR A 154 9.09 0.79 -7.29
N PRO A 155 10.20 0.31 -6.71
CA PRO A 155 10.98 1.13 -5.80
C PRO A 155 11.55 2.34 -6.54
N ASN A 156 11.11 3.54 -6.18
CA ASN A 156 11.61 4.78 -6.75
C ASN A 156 12.69 5.38 -5.87
N LEU A 157 13.93 4.95 -6.10
CA LEU A 157 15.10 5.41 -5.37
C LEU A 157 15.39 6.92 -5.59
N THR A 158 14.91 7.50 -6.68
CA THR A 158 15.17 8.90 -7.02
C THR A 158 14.30 9.87 -6.20
N ARG A 159 13.05 9.55 -5.95
CA ARG A 159 12.17 10.32 -5.06
C ARG A 159 12.64 10.29 -3.61
N MET A 160 13.23 9.18 -3.20
CA MET A 160 13.80 8.99 -1.86
C MET A 160 15.07 9.79 -1.62
N THR A 161 15.69 10.40 -2.63
CA THR A 161 16.90 11.23 -2.53
C THR A 161 16.64 12.72 -2.58
N THR A 162 15.47 13.18 -2.99
CA THR A 162 15.19 14.61 -3.26
C THR A 162 14.61 15.38 -2.08
N GLY A 163 14.32 14.73 -0.94
CA GLY A 163 13.85 15.44 0.26
C GLY A 163 12.49 16.12 0.08
N GLU A 164 11.70 15.74 -0.90
CA GLU A 164 10.32 16.19 -1.05
C GLU A 164 9.47 15.54 0.04
N ARG A 165 8.80 16.39 0.79
CA ARG A 165 8.02 16.02 1.97
C ARG A 165 7.01 14.93 1.65
N GLY A 166 7.06 13.85 2.40
CA GLY A 166 5.87 13.08 2.76
C GLY A 166 5.49 11.94 1.83
N GLU A 167 6.24 11.60 0.81
CA GLU A 167 5.93 10.42 0.00
C GLU A 167 6.95 9.28 0.20
N LEU A 168 7.10 8.85 1.45
CA LEU A 168 7.60 7.51 1.78
C LEU A 168 6.55 6.42 1.45
N CYS A 169 5.49 6.81 0.80
CA CYS A 169 4.29 6.04 0.45
C CYS A 169 4.50 5.05 -0.71
N GLY A 170 5.72 4.80 -1.17
CA GLY A 170 5.98 3.79 -2.20
C GLY A 170 6.12 2.36 -1.66
N THR A 171 6.16 2.18 -0.34
CA THR A 171 6.39 0.87 0.28
C THR A 171 5.10 0.07 0.38
N GLU A 172 3.98 0.71 0.62
CA GLU A 172 2.66 0.09 0.77
C GLU A 172 2.24 -0.61 -0.52
N TYR A 173 2.41 0.04 -1.65
CA TYR A 173 2.12 -0.56 -2.95
C TYR A 173 3.08 -1.71 -3.30
N LEU A 174 4.35 -1.64 -2.89
CA LEU A 174 5.29 -2.74 -3.07
C LEU A 174 4.88 -3.96 -2.25
N ILE A 175 4.42 -3.76 -1.01
CA ILE A 175 3.88 -4.80 -0.15
C ILE A 175 2.63 -5.42 -0.81
N CYS A 176 1.70 -4.59 -1.29
CA CYS A 176 0.51 -5.05 -1.99
C CYS A 176 0.86 -5.91 -3.23
N LYS A 177 1.84 -5.46 -4.02
CA LYS A 177 2.32 -6.21 -5.20
C LYS A 177 2.90 -7.56 -4.79
N GLN A 178 3.69 -7.61 -3.72
CA GLN A 178 4.27 -8.87 -3.24
C GLN A 178 3.18 -9.84 -2.76
N ILE A 179 2.21 -9.35 -2.00
CA ILE A 179 1.07 -10.17 -1.55
C ILE A 179 0.34 -10.79 -2.74
N ILE A 180 0.04 -10.01 -3.78
CA ILE A 180 -0.65 -10.54 -4.97
C ILE A 180 0.23 -11.51 -5.76
N ARG A 181 1.54 -11.31 -5.82
CA ARG A 181 2.47 -12.29 -6.41
C ARG A 181 2.48 -13.62 -5.65
N ASP A 182 2.48 -13.57 -4.32
CA ASP A 182 2.42 -14.77 -3.48
C ASP A 182 1.10 -15.51 -3.71
N HIS A 183 -0.02 -14.78 -3.88
CA HIS A 183 -1.29 -15.38 -4.25
C HIS A 183 -1.24 -16.03 -5.63
N ASP A 184 -0.64 -15.37 -6.63
CA ASP A 184 -0.46 -15.94 -7.96
C ASP A 184 0.37 -17.24 -7.95
N GLU A 185 1.35 -17.31 -7.04
CA GLU A 185 2.23 -18.47 -6.92
C GLU A 185 1.59 -19.62 -6.13
N PHE A 186 0.94 -19.32 -4.99
CA PHE A 186 0.59 -20.35 -4.00
C PHE A 186 -0.90 -20.74 -3.97
N VAL A 187 -1.82 -19.99 -4.58
CA VAL A 187 -3.23 -20.39 -4.62
C VAL A 187 -3.53 -21.55 -5.57
N GLY A 188 -2.56 -21.93 -6.41
CA GLY A 188 -2.72 -23.02 -7.39
C GLY A 188 -3.46 -22.62 -8.66
N ARG A 189 -3.66 -21.34 -8.92
CA ARG A 189 -4.23 -20.80 -10.14
C ARG A 189 -3.57 -19.48 -10.51
N ARG A 190 -2.95 -19.42 -11.68
CA ARG A 190 -2.31 -18.21 -12.21
C ARG A 190 -3.33 -17.20 -12.71
N GLY A 191 -3.04 -15.92 -12.58
CA GLY A 191 -3.86 -14.80 -13.04
C GLY A 191 -4.14 -13.73 -11.97
N CYS A 192 -3.59 -13.88 -10.76
CA CYS A 192 -3.61 -12.81 -9.77
C CYS A 192 -2.68 -11.67 -10.22
N ARG A 193 -3.20 -10.46 -10.25
CA ARG A 193 -2.46 -9.25 -10.66
C ARG A 193 -2.96 -8.04 -9.88
N ILE A 194 -2.11 -7.04 -9.76
CA ILE A 194 -2.44 -5.74 -9.21
C ILE A 194 -1.90 -4.64 -10.12
N ASN A 195 -2.72 -3.64 -10.38
CA ASN A 195 -2.37 -2.45 -11.17
C ASN A 195 -3.10 -1.22 -10.63
N ALA A 196 -2.70 -0.04 -11.12
CA ALA A 196 -3.35 1.22 -10.83
C ALA A 196 -3.57 2.02 -12.13
N GLU A 197 -4.70 2.72 -12.21
CA GLU A 197 -5.07 3.54 -13.37
C GLU A 197 -5.68 4.86 -12.91
N PRO A 198 -5.47 5.95 -13.69
CA PRO A 198 -6.17 7.20 -13.45
C PRO A 198 -7.64 7.06 -13.87
N LEU A 199 -8.53 7.75 -13.16
CA LEU A 199 -9.94 7.83 -13.54
C LEU A 199 -10.18 9.02 -14.44
N GLU A 200 -11.04 8.89 -15.45
CA GLU A 200 -11.39 9.98 -16.39
C GLU A 200 -11.98 11.22 -15.71
N LYS A 201 -12.67 11.03 -14.59
CA LYS A 201 -13.32 12.10 -13.82
C LYS A 201 -12.49 12.60 -12.63
N GLY A 202 -11.20 12.35 -12.65
CA GLY A 202 -10.30 12.61 -11.52
C GLY A 202 -10.28 11.47 -10.50
N GLY A 203 -9.15 11.33 -9.80
CA GLY A 203 -8.91 10.24 -8.88
C GLY A 203 -8.11 9.10 -9.50
N LEU A 204 -7.95 8.03 -8.74
CA LEU A 204 -7.25 6.82 -9.15
C LEU A 204 -7.99 5.56 -8.71
N VAL A 205 -7.76 4.47 -9.39
CA VAL A 205 -8.20 3.14 -8.99
C VAL A 205 -7.01 2.20 -8.91
N VAL A 206 -6.88 1.51 -7.78
CA VAL A 206 -6.01 0.33 -7.65
C VAL A 206 -6.90 -0.89 -7.75
N TYR A 207 -6.61 -1.78 -8.68
CA TYR A 207 -7.37 -3.01 -8.82
C TYR A 207 -6.49 -4.24 -8.73
N PHE A 208 -7.04 -5.29 -8.13
CA PHE A 208 -6.39 -6.60 -8.06
C PHE A 208 -7.39 -7.73 -8.27
N THR A 209 -6.88 -8.87 -8.71
CA THR A 209 -7.69 -10.06 -9.00
C THR A 209 -7.30 -11.23 -8.11
N LEU A 210 -8.30 -11.95 -7.62
CA LEU A 210 -8.14 -13.18 -6.84
C LEU A 210 -8.97 -14.30 -7.45
N PRO A 211 -8.50 -15.56 -7.38
CA PRO A 211 -9.27 -16.70 -7.90
C PRO A 211 -10.61 -16.84 -7.18
N ARG A 212 -11.67 -16.92 -7.95
CA ARG A 212 -13.02 -17.21 -7.45
C ARG A 212 -13.07 -18.63 -6.94
N TYR A 213 -13.69 -18.84 -5.79
CA TYR A 213 -14.00 -20.18 -5.32
C TYR A 213 -15.24 -20.71 -6.06
N ILE A 214 -15.05 -21.75 -6.84
CA ILE A 214 -16.14 -22.45 -7.53
C ILE A 214 -16.31 -23.80 -6.83
N LYS A 215 -17.46 -23.98 -6.16
CA LYS A 215 -17.79 -25.26 -5.54
C LYS A 215 -17.92 -26.29 -6.65
N LYS A 216 -17.03 -27.29 -6.66
CA LYS A 216 -17.23 -28.44 -7.55
C LYS A 216 -18.50 -29.18 -7.07
N VAL A 217 -19.46 -29.27 -7.93
CA VAL A 217 -20.68 -30.10 -7.76
C VAL A 217 -20.29 -31.56 -7.90
#